data_2e777616c61d05a37433ddba1e5e9df7
#
_entry.id   2e777616c61d05a37433ddba1e5e9df7
#
_cell.length_a   1.000
_cell.length_b   1.000
_cell.length_c   1.000
_cell.angle_alpha   90.00
_cell.angle_beta   90.00
_cell.angle_gamma   90.00
#
_symmetry.space_group_name_H-M   'P 1'
#
loop_
_entity.id
_entity.type
_entity.pdbx_description
1 polymer ?
#
loop_
_entity_poly.entity_id
_entity_poly.type
_entity_poly.pdbx_seq_one_letter_code
_entity_poly.pdbx_strand_id
1 'polypeptide(L)'
;MSVASEVERQMLDLINAERTSRGLDALTLERRLNDASEDHSVWMDDTRVFSHTGVGGSDPGDRMRDAGFQFSGNWTWGENIAYQSERGAPGISDDVVDLHTALMNSPGHRANILNPNFELIGIGIEEGDGRGFDAVYVTQNFARTSAPVQLDLPTGPTPPDDGRILGTGGSDALVGTSGSDDLRGRGGNDTLSGDNGADLIFAGSGNDRAYGQGGNDRMWGGTGNDTLFGDAGADRIKGEAGDDRLWGGNGDDGILGGAGNDAISGGAGRDRLVGGTGNDRLDGDAGNDRLTGEAGGDTFVFATGWDVVTDFDPNQSGERIDLRGAGPITDFGDLMSGGHIRQSGTNTVIEDGIGNTMVLVGVDLDAL
;
A
#
# COMPACT_ATOMS: atom_id res chain seq x y z
N MET A 1 -23.24 11.39 -5.72
CA MET A 1 -22.76 10.64 -6.91
C MET A 1 -21.38 10.16 -6.57
N SER A 2 -21.27 8.88 -6.34
CA SER A 2 -20.05 8.23 -5.91
C SER A 2 -19.07 8.06 -7.08
N VAL A 3 -17.80 8.03 -6.74
CA VAL A 3 -16.71 7.62 -7.62
C VAL A 3 -16.42 6.15 -7.28
N ALA A 4 -16.26 5.30 -8.28
CA ALA A 4 -16.02 3.89 -8.03
C ALA A 4 -14.79 3.65 -7.16
N SER A 5 -14.94 2.81 -6.16
CA SER A 5 -13.88 2.36 -5.27
C SER A 5 -12.83 1.53 -6.01
N GLU A 6 -11.73 1.23 -5.34
CA GLU A 6 -10.65 0.40 -5.91
C GLU A 6 -11.13 -0.99 -6.31
N VAL A 7 -11.90 -1.63 -5.43
CA VAL A 7 -12.42 -2.98 -5.67
C VAL A 7 -13.43 -3.03 -6.82
N GLU A 8 -14.20 -1.95 -7.00
CA GLU A 8 -15.11 -1.80 -8.14
C GLU A 8 -14.34 -1.59 -9.44
N ARG A 9 -13.24 -0.84 -9.42
CA ARG A 9 -12.33 -0.70 -10.56
C ARG A 9 -11.62 -2.01 -10.89
N GLN A 10 -11.17 -2.75 -9.88
CA GLN A 10 -10.61 -4.09 -10.08
C GLN A 10 -11.63 -5.03 -10.74
N MET A 11 -12.90 -5.00 -10.33
CA MET A 11 -13.96 -5.76 -10.97
C MET A 11 -14.16 -5.33 -12.43
N LEU A 12 -14.12 -4.01 -12.72
CA LEU A 12 -14.19 -3.49 -14.09
C LEU A 12 -13.04 -4.00 -14.95
N ASP A 13 -11.82 -4.00 -14.43
CA ASP A 13 -10.64 -4.46 -15.16
C ASP A 13 -10.75 -5.95 -15.52
N LEU A 14 -11.22 -6.79 -14.60
CA LEU A 14 -11.49 -8.20 -14.86
C LEU A 14 -12.56 -8.38 -15.94
N ILE A 15 -13.67 -7.64 -15.87
CA ILE A 15 -14.72 -7.66 -16.87
C ILE A 15 -14.18 -7.22 -18.24
N ASN A 16 -13.42 -6.15 -18.29
CA ASN A 16 -12.88 -5.62 -19.54
C ASN A 16 -11.81 -6.51 -20.16
N ALA A 17 -11.00 -7.19 -19.34
CA ALA A 17 -10.07 -8.22 -19.82
C ALA A 17 -10.81 -9.37 -20.51
N GLU A 18 -11.93 -9.85 -19.93
CA GLU A 18 -12.77 -10.87 -20.53
C GLU A 18 -13.42 -10.42 -21.86
N ARG A 19 -13.92 -9.19 -21.91
CA ARG A 19 -14.54 -8.60 -23.09
C ARG A 19 -13.54 -8.41 -24.23
N THR A 20 -12.44 -7.70 -23.96
CA THR A 20 -11.43 -7.36 -24.96
C THR A 20 -10.72 -8.60 -25.51
N SER A 21 -10.48 -9.62 -24.68
CA SER A 21 -9.95 -10.92 -25.14
C SER A 21 -10.84 -11.63 -26.17
N ARG A 22 -12.12 -11.25 -26.24
CA ARG A 22 -13.13 -11.79 -27.19
C ARG A 22 -13.49 -10.80 -28.30
N GLY A 23 -12.76 -9.68 -28.41
CA GLY A 23 -12.97 -8.67 -29.45
C GLY A 23 -14.20 -7.78 -29.23
N LEU A 24 -14.68 -7.70 -27.98
CA LEU A 24 -15.74 -6.78 -27.58
C LEU A 24 -15.14 -5.48 -27.05
N ASP A 25 -15.87 -4.37 -27.21
CA ASP A 25 -15.47 -3.09 -26.63
C ASP A 25 -15.49 -3.15 -25.11
N ALA A 26 -14.55 -2.45 -24.48
CA ALA A 26 -14.52 -2.26 -23.04
C ALA A 26 -15.73 -1.46 -22.55
N LEU A 27 -16.25 -1.80 -21.37
CA LEU A 27 -17.27 -1.01 -20.69
C LEU A 27 -16.63 0.17 -19.97
N THR A 28 -17.38 1.25 -19.84
CA THR A 28 -16.96 2.44 -19.08
C THR A 28 -17.87 2.63 -17.87
N LEU A 29 -17.28 2.94 -16.72
CA LEU A 29 -18.03 3.26 -15.50
C LEU A 29 -18.85 4.53 -15.71
N GLU A 30 -20.10 4.50 -15.25
CA GLU A 30 -21.02 5.63 -15.25
C GLU A 30 -21.52 5.86 -13.83
N ARG A 31 -21.34 7.09 -13.31
CA ARG A 31 -21.50 7.41 -11.88
C ARG A 31 -22.89 7.13 -11.33
N ARG A 32 -23.95 7.42 -12.08
CA ARG A 32 -25.33 7.16 -11.65
C ARG A 32 -25.68 5.67 -11.67
N LEU A 33 -25.04 4.90 -12.57
CA LEU A 33 -25.14 3.45 -12.53
C LEU A 33 -24.39 2.88 -11.33
N ASN A 34 -23.25 3.48 -10.96
CA ASN A 34 -22.54 3.13 -9.72
C ASN A 34 -23.42 3.39 -8.50
N ASP A 35 -23.97 4.61 -8.33
CA ASP A 35 -24.87 4.95 -7.23
C ASP A 35 -26.01 3.90 -7.11
N ALA A 36 -26.66 3.55 -8.23
CA ALA A 36 -27.72 2.54 -8.23
C ALA A 36 -27.24 1.14 -7.83
N SER A 37 -26.00 0.80 -8.15
CA SER A 37 -25.38 -0.50 -7.82
C SER A 37 -24.98 -0.57 -6.35
N GLU A 38 -24.34 0.47 -5.83
CA GLU A 38 -23.93 0.59 -4.43
C GLU A 38 -25.17 0.56 -3.50
N ASP A 39 -26.16 1.41 -3.75
CA ASP A 39 -27.40 1.46 -2.98
C ASP A 39 -28.10 0.09 -2.93
N HIS A 40 -28.02 -0.68 -4.01
CA HIS A 40 -28.63 -2.01 -4.04
C HIS A 40 -27.80 -3.06 -3.28
N SER A 41 -26.47 -3.00 -3.35
CA SER A 41 -25.59 -3.89 -2.58
C SER A 41 -25.74 -3.64 -1.08
N VAL A 42 -25.73 -2.39 -0.65
CA VAL A 42 -26.03 -1.98 0.74
C VAL A 42 -27.41 -2.48 1.17
N TRP A 43 -28.45 -2.28 0.34
CA TRP A 43 -29.80 -2.75 0.66
C TRP A 43 -29.86 -4.29 0.83
N MET A 44 -29.14 -5.05 0.01
CA MET A 44 -29.10 -6.51 0.13
C MET A 44 -28.45 -6.96 1.44
N ASP A 45 -27.41 -6.27 1.88
CA ASP A 45 -26.77 -6.55 3.17
C ASP A 45 -27.67 -6.15 4.34
N ASP A 46 -28.14 -4.94 4.41
CA ASP A 46 -29.01 -4.40 5.47
C ASP A 46 -30.27 -5.23 5.69
N THR A 47 -30.91 -5.63 4.61
CA THR A 47 -32.19 -6.39 4.66
C THR A 47 -32.01 -7.89 4.73
N ARG A 48 -30.78 -8.38 4.47
CA ARG A 48 -30.50 -9.83 4.32
C ARG A 48 -31.29 -10.49 3.19
N VAL A 49 -31.70 -9.72 2.20
CA VAL A 49 -32.49 -10.17 1.04
C VAL A 49 -31.62 -10.15 -0.21
N PHE A 50 -31.27 -11.31 -0.74
CA PHE A 50 -30.59 -11.42 -2.03
C PHE A 50 -31.61 -11.52 -3.16
N SER A 51 -31.81 -10.43 -3.91
CA SER A 51 -32.84 -10.31 -4.93
C SER A 51 -32.53 -9.20 -5.94
N HIS A 52 -32.94 -9.42 -7.20
CA HIS A 52 -32.99 -8.36 -8.21
C HIS A 52 -34.09 -7.31 -7.94
N THR A 53 -35.03 -7.59 -7.06
CA THR A 53 -36.08 -6.65 -6.64
C THR A 53 -35.63 -5.95 -5.37
N GLY A 54 -35.51 -4.63 -5.42
CA GLY A 54 -35.02 -3.79 -4.33
C GLY A 54 -36.13 -3.17 -3.47
N VAL A 55 -35.82 -2.01 -2.88
CA VAL A 55 -36.73 -1.26 -1.98
C VAL A 55 -38.08 -1.02 -2.63
N GLY A 56 -39.14 -1.32 -1.90
CA GLY A 56 -40.50 -1.07 -2.37
C GLY A 56 -40.95 -1.87 -3.59
N GLY A 57 -40.17 -2.85 -4.02
CA GLY A 57 -40.44 -3.65 -5.22
C GLY A 57 -39.83 -3.06 -6.49
N SER A 58 -38.86 -2.12 -6.37
CA SER A 58 -38.18 -1.51 -7.52
C SER A 58 -37.43 -2.54 -8.35
N ASP A 59 -37.54 -2.43 -9.66
CA ASP A 59 -36.68 -3.17 -10.58
C ASP A 59 -35.33 -2.43 -10.80
N PRO A 60 -34.31 -3.07 -11.43
CA PRO A 60 -33.03 -2.42 -11.67
C PRO A 60 -33.15 -1.13 -12.50
N GLY A 61 -34.04 -1.09 -13.48
CA GLY A 61 -34.28 0.10 -14.29
C GLY A 61 -34.90 1.25 -13.49
N ASP A 62 -35.73 0.97 -12.48
CA ASP A 62 -36.24 1.97 -11.56
C ASP A 62 -35.11 2.56 -10.73
N ARG A 63 -34.25 1.75 -10.12
CA ARG A 63 -33.09 2.19 -9.33
C ARG A 63 -32.13 3.06 -10.14
N MET A 64 -31.82 2.68 -11.36
CA MET A 64 -31.00 3.49 -12.27
C MET A 64 -31.62 4.86 -12.56
N ARG A 65 -32.97 4.93 -12.73
CA ARG A 65 -33.68 6.20 -12.92
C ARG A 65 -33.68 7.05 -11.65
N ASP A 66 -33.87 6.43 -10.49
CA ASP A 66 -33.87 7.13 -9.20
C ASP A 66 -32.47 7.72 -8.91
N ALA A 67 -31.39 7.05 -9.30
CA ALA A 67 -30.03 7.58 -9.30
C ALA A 67 -29.79 8.65 -10.40
N GLY A 68 -30.80 8.96 -11.21
CA GLY A 68 -30.76 10.02 -12.23
C GLY A 68 -30.24 9.57 -13.60
N PHE A 69 -30.02 8.28 -13.84
CA PHE A 69 -29.63 7.78 -15.15
C PHE A 69 -30.77 7.91 -16.16
N GLN A 70 -30.48 8.41 -17.35
CA GLN A 70 -31.48 8.69 -18.37
C GLN A 70 -31.41 7.70 -19.51
N PHE A 71 -32.49 6.98 -19.74
CA PHE A 71 -32.66 6.10 -20.87
C PHE A 71 -33.24 6.89 -22.07
N SER A 72 -32.52 6.97 -23.17
CA SER A 72 -33.02 7.60 -24.41
C SER A 72 -32.46 6.93 -25.66
N GLY A 73 -33.12 7.13 -26.79
CA GLY A 73 -32.76 6.51 -28.07
C GLY A 73 -32.89 4.99 -28.04
N ASN A 74 -31.93 4.31 -28.63
CA ASN A 74 -31.82 2.85 -28.54
C ASN A 74 -31.15 2.46 -27.23
N TRP A 75 -31.94 2.26 -26.20
CA TRP A 75 -31.45 1.89 -24.87
C TRP A 75 -31.70 0.42 -24.56
N THR A 76 -30.84 -0.12 -23.72
CA THR A 76 -30.98 -1.44 -23.09
C THR A 76 -30.29 -1.44 -21.75
N TRP A 77 -30.69 -2.32 -20.85
CA TRP A 77 -30.05 -2.51 -19.56
C TRP A 77 -30.06 -3.98 -19.14
N GLY A 78 -29.22 -4.31 -18.18
CA GLY A 78 -29.14 -5.61 -17.53
C GLY A 78 -28.54 -5.47 -16.13
N GLU A 79 -28.78 -6.45 -15.27
CA GLU A 79 -28.21 -6.50 -13.95
C GLU A 79 -27.65 -7.89 -13.65
N ASN A 80 -26.51 -7.91 -12.99
CA ASN A 80 -25.96 -9.08 -12.31
C ASN A 80 -25.92 -8.77 -10.83
N ILE A 81 -26.25 -9.76 -9.99
CA ILE A 81 -26.00 -9.73 -8.55
C ILE A 81 -25.30 -11.03 -8.15
N ALA A 82 -24.36 -10.94 -7.23
CA ALA A 82 -23.70 -12.09 -6.63
C ALA A 82 -23.36 -11.79 -5.17
N TYR A 83 -23.13 -12.83 -4.38
CA TYR A 83 -22.52 -12.72 -3.06
C TYR A 83 -21.70 -13.98 -2.78
N GLN A 84 -20.70 -13.83 -1.91
CA GLN A 84 -19.97 -14.97 -1.33
C GLN A 84 -19.55 -14.67 0.10
N SER A 85 -19.25 -15.72 0.88
CA SER A 85 -18.58 -15.54 2.17
C SER A 85 -17.15 -15.13 1.94
N GLU A 86 -16.67 -14.16 2.72
CA GLU A 86 -15.27 -13.75 2.72
C GLU A 86 -14.35 -14.94 2.96
N ARG A 87 -13.28 -15.05 2.18
CA ARG A 87 -12.31 -16.15 2.20
C ARG A 87 -10.91 -15.60 1.96
N GLY A 88 -9.93 -16.20 2.62
CA GLY A 88 -8.53 -15.86 2.36
C GLY A 88 -7.94 -14.87 3.36
N ALA A 89 -7.14 -13.95 2.86
CA ALA A 89 -6.51 -12.90 3.66
C ALA A 89 -7.54 -11.80 4.01
N PRO A 90 -7.36 -11.06 5.10
CA PRO A 90 -8.24 -9.93 5.38
C PRO A 90 -8.24 -8.89 4.25
N GLY A 91 -9.44 -8.57 3.73
CA GLY A 91 -9.66 -7.62 2.64
C GLY A 91 -10.33 -8.27 1.43
N ILE A 92 -11.06 -7.47 0.65
CA ILE A 92 -11.98 -7.97 -0.38
C ILE A 92 -11.37 -8.14 -1.77
N SER A 93 -10.08 -7.88 -1.96
CA SER A 93 -9.47 -7.91 -3.29
C SER A 93 -9.42 -9.31 -3.92
N ASP A 94 -9.16 -10.35 -3.14
CA ASP A 94 -9.21 -11.74 -3.59
C ASP A 94 -10.64 -12.24 -3.77
N ASP A 95 -11.58 -11.78 -2.94
CA ASP A 95 -12.99 -12.07 -3.08
C ASP A 95 -13.61 -11.49 -4.36
N VAL A 96 -13.13 -10.33 -4.82
CA VAL A 96 -13.54 -9.72 -6.11
C VAL A 96 -13.16 -10.62 -7.29
N VAL A 97 -11.99 -11.25 -7.27
CA VAL A 97 -11.55 -12.20 -8.30
C VAL A 97 -12.44 -13.46 -8.31
N ASP A 98 -12.75 -13.96 -7.12
CA ASP A 98 -13.61 -15.13 -6.97
C ASP A 98 -15.05 -14.85 -7.38
N LEU A 99 -15.60 -13.68 -7.01
CA LEU A 99 -16.92 -13.21 -7.45
C LEU A 99 -16.99 -13.06 -8.97
N HIS A 100 -15.98 -12.42 -9.59
CA HIS A 100 -15.90 -12.33 -11.05
C HIS A 100 -15.89 -13.72 -11.70
N THR A 101 -15.10 -14.64 -11.16
CA THR A 101 -15.04 -16.02 -11.66
C THR A 101 -16.40 -16.72 -11.55
N ALA A 102 -17.11 -16.53 -10.43
CA ALA A 102 -18.45 -17.07 -10.21
C ALA A 102 -19.46 -16.49 -11.22
N LEU A 103 -19.44 -15.18 -11.43
CA LEU A 103 -20.27 -14.51 -12.42
C LEU A 103 -20.02 -15.04 -13.85
N MET A 104 -18.74 -15.20 -14.23
CA MET A 104 -18.35 -15.75 -15.52
C MET A 104 -18.73 -17.23 -15.72
N ASN A 105 -18.79 -18.00 -14.65
CA ASN A 105 -19.25 -19.40 -14.67
C ASN A 105 -20.78 -19.54 -14.74
N SER A 106 -21.53 -18.49 -14.41
CA SER A 106 -22.99 -18.44 -14.54
C SER A 106 -23.40 -18.02 -15.94
N PRO A 107 -24.13 -18.86 -16.72
CA PRO A 107 -24.50 -18.54 -18.11
C PRO A 107 -25.27 -17.22 -18.25
N GLY A 108 -26.18 -16.91 -17.31
CA GLY A 108 -26.98 -15.69 -17.32
C GLY A 108 -26.12 -14.43 -17.04
N HIS A 109 -25.33 -14.47 -15.98
CA HIS A 109 -24.45 -13.36 -15.63
C HIS A 109 -23.39 -13.11 -16.69
N ARG A 110 -22.75 -14.18 -17.18
CA ARG A 110 -21.80 -14.10 -18.29
C ARG A 110 -22.43 -13.50 -19.56
N ALA A 111 -23.71 -13.78 -19.84
CA ALA A 111 -24.39 -13.22 -21.01
C ALA A 111 -24.53 -11.70 -20.90
N ASN A 112 -24.74 -11.14 -19.71
CA ASN A 112 -24.72 -9.69 -19.49
C ASN A 112 -23.31 -9.11 -19.65
N ILE A 113 -22.31 -9.71 -19.00
CA ILE A 113 -20.91 -9.25 -19.10
C ILE A 113 -20.42 -9.23 -20.55
N LEU A 114 -20.78 -10.23 -21.35
CA LEU A 114 -20.35 -10.37 -22.74
C LEU A 114 -21.35 -9.81 -23.76
N ASN A 115 -22.37 -9.08 -23.34
CA ASN A 115 -23.33 -8.48 -24.26
C ASN A 115 -22.70 -7.33 -25.07
N PRO A 116 -22.61 -7.46 -26.41
CA PRO A 116 -22.00 -6.42 -27.25
C PRO A 116 -22.80 -5.11 -27.32
N ASN A 117 -24.05 -5.12 -26.86
CA ASN A 117 -24.89 -3.93 -26.84
C ASN A 117 -24.71 -3.04 -25.63
N PHE A 118 -23.98 -3.47 -24.59
CA PHE A 118 -23.68 -2.63 -23.45
C PHE A 118 -22.39 -1.84 -23.70
N GLU A 119 -22.40 -0.59 -23.27
CA GLU A 119 -21.30 0.38 -23.38
C GLU A 119 -20.90 0.93 -22.00
N LEU A 120 -21.85 0.90 -21.05
CA LEU A 120 -21.72 1.48 -19.72
C LEU A 120 -21.96 0.42 -18.65
N ILE A 121 -21.31 0.59 -17.51
CA ILE A 121 -21.51 -0.23 -16.32
C ILE A 121 -21.47 0.63 -15.08
N GLY A 122 -22.25 0.25 -14.05
CA GLY A 122 -22.09 0.64 -12.67
C GLY A 122 -21.80 -0.60 -11.84
N ILE A 123 -20.94 -0.50 -10.88
CA ILE A 123 -20.55 -1.60 -9.98
C ILE A 123 -20.70 -1.09 -8.56
N GLY A 124 -21.35 -1.86 -7.70
CA GLY A 124 -21.43 -1.62 -6.26
C GLY A 124 -21.00 -2.89 -5.53
N ILE A 125 -20.02 -2.76 -4.66
CA ILE A 125 -19.47 -3.86 -3.85
C ILE A 125 -19.56 -3.45 -2.39
N GLU A 126 -20.22 -4.29 -1.57
CA GLU A 126 -20.43 -4.06 -0.15
C GLU A 126 -19.94 -5.24 0.66
N GLU A 127 -19.15 -4.96 1.71
CA GLU A 127 -18.80 -5.92 2.76
C GLU A 127 -19.83 -5.86 3.87
N GLY A 128 -20.38 -7.00 4.26
CA GLY A 128 -21.39 -7.04 5.32
C GLY A 128 -21.45 -8.34 6.08
N ASP A 129 -22.13 -8.32 7.21
CA ASP A 129 -22.37 -9.49 8.09
C ASP A 129 -23.82 -10.00 8.02
N GLY A 130 -24.56 -9.55 7.00
CA GLY A 130 -26.03 -9.67 6.92
C GLY A 130 -26.59 -11.08 7.09
N ARG A 131 -25.83 -12.14 6.88
CA ARG A 131 -26.25 -13.53 7.00
C ARG A 131 -25.60 -14.30 8.16
N GLY A 132 -24.89 -13.58 9.06
CA GLY A 132 -24.22 -14.18 10.22
C GLY A 132 -22.83 -14.75 9.90
N PHE A 133 -22.26 -14.33 8.79
CA PHE A 133 -20.86 -14.52 8.40
C PHE A 133 -20.44 -13.33 7.54
N ASP A 134 -19.17 -13.01 7.54
CA ASP A 134 -18.61 -11.97 6.69
C ASP A 134 -18.86 -12.35 5.23
N ALA A 135 -19.45 -11.43 4.47
CA ALA A 135 -19.87 -11.68 3.09
C ALA A 135 -19.62 -10.43 2.23
N VAL A 136 -19.32 -10.67 0.97
CA VAL A 136 -19.19 -9.63 -0.04
C VAL A 136 -20.37 -9.72 -1.00
N TYR A 137 -21.08 -8.61 -1.17
CA TYR A 137 -22.19 -8.46 -2.12
C TYR A 137 -21.72 -7.65 -3.31
N VAL A 138 -22.16 -8.04 -4.51
CA VAL A 138 -21.90 -7.26 -5.73
C VAL A 138 -23.16 -7.08 -6.55
N THR A 139 -23.36 -5.85 -7.02
CA THR A 139 -24.33 -5.48 -8.04
C THR A 139 -23.60 -4.89 -9.24
N GLN A 140 -23.95 -5.34 -10.44
CA GLN A 140 -23.44 -4.82 -11.70
C GLN A 140 -24.64 -4.37 -12.55
N ASN A 141 -24.78 -3.08 -12.78
CA ASN A 141 -25.78 -2.51 -13.66
C ASN A 141 -25.18 -2.16 -15.01
N PHE A 142 -25.64 -2.80 -16.07
CA PHE A 142 -25.19 -2.59 -17.43
C PHE A 142 -26.19 -1.73 -18.19
N ALA A 143 -25.71 -0.80 -19.00
CA ALA A 143 -26.60 0.04 -19.79
C ALA A 143 -26.01 0.46 -21.15
N ARG A 144 -26.91 0.90 -22.04
CA ARG A 144 -26.64 1.70 -23.21
C ARG A 144 -27.70 2.80 -23.30
N THR A 145 -27.28 4.00 -23.65
CA THR A 145 -28.18 5.15 -23.84
C THR A 145 -27.54 6.16 -24.79
N SER A 146 -28.37 6.96 -25.47
CA SER A 146 -27.93 8.16 -26.20
C SER A 146 -28.08 9.45 -25.40
N ALA A 147 -28.56 9.37 -24.15
CA ALA A 147 -28.58 10.51 -23.24
C ALA A 147 -27.15 10.89 -22.81
N PRO A 148 -26.94 12.16 -22.39
CA PRO A 148 -25.67 12.55 -21.78
C PRO A 148 -25.33 11.68 -20.58
N VAL A 149 -24.11 11.12 -20.53
CA VAL A 149 -23.60 10.24 -19.49
C VAL A 149 -22.62 10.97 -18.59
N GLN A 150 -22.52 10.52 -17.35
CA GLN A 150 -21.56 11.00 -16.35
C GLN A 150 -20.52 9.91 -16.17
N LEU A 151 -19.54 9.87 -17.07
CA LEU A 151 -18.51 8.84 -17.02
C LEU A 151 -17.61 9.05 -15.81
N ASP A 152 -17.33 7.94 -15.15
CA ASP A 152 -16.25 7.85 -14.18
C ASP A 152 -14.96 7.47 -14.91
N LEU A 153 -14.45 8.44 -15.66
CA LEU A 153 -13.18 8.27 -16.34
C LEU A 153 -12.05 8.36 -15.31
N PRO A 154 -10.97 7.60 -15.46
CA PRO A 154 -9.74 7.88 -14.76
C PRO A 154 -9.20 9.22 -15.29
N THR A 155 -9.71 10.30 -14.74
CA THR A 155 -9.00 11.58 -14.76
C THR A 155 -7.82 11.38 -13.84
N GLY A 156 -6.61 11.74 -14.25
CA GLY A 156 -5.45 11.61 -13.36
C GLY A 156 -5.80 11.86 -11.89
N PRO A 157 -5.02 11.47 -10.92
CA PRO A 157 -5.46 11.19 -9.55
C PRO A 157 -6.35 12.31 -9.01
N THR A 158 -7.67 12.13 -9.08
CA THR A 158 -8.62 12.93 -8.31
C THR A 158 -8.88 12.15 -7.03
N PRO A 159 -8.73 12.77 -5.83
CA PRO A 159 -9.11 12.11 -4.61
C PRO A 159 -10.55 11.61 -4.73
N PRO A 160 -10.86 10.34 -4.42
CA PRO A 160 -12.22 9.95 -4.14
C PRO A 160 -12.77 10.83 -3.00
N ASP A 161 -14.09 10.97 -2.88
CA ASP A 161 -14.74 11.71 -1.77
C ASP A 161 -14.39 11.14 -0.38
N ASP A 162 -13.71 9.99 -0.33
CA ASP A 162 -13.18 9.36 0.90
C ASP A 162 -11.75 9.81 1.27
N GLY A 163 -11.17 10.76 0.56
CA GLY A 163 -9.81 11.28 0.81
C GLY A 163 -8.69 10.41 0.29
N ARG A 164 -8.96 9.38 -0.52
CA ARG A 164 -7.94 8.53 -1.13
C ARG A 164 -7.48 9.06 -2.47
N ILE A 165 -6.18 8.96 -2.73
CA ILE A 165 -5.56 9.31 -4.01
C ILE A 165 -5.02 8.02 -4.63
N LEU A 166 -5.66 7.58 -5.70
CA LEU A 166 -5.40 6.25 -6.27
C LEU A 166 -4.67 6.35 -7.62
N GLY A 167 -3.62 5.57 -7.76
CA GLY A 167 -2.98 5.28 -9.05
C GLY A 167 -3.67 4.19 -9.85
N THR A 168 -3.01 3.74 -10.88
CA THR A 168 -3.46 2.69 -11.81
C THR A 168 -2.55 1.46 -11.72
N GLY A 169 -2.58 0.57 -12.71
CA GLY A 169 -1.59 -0.52 -12.86
C GLY A 169 -0.36 -0.13 -13.66
N GLY A 170 -0.17 1.15 -13.98
CA GLY A 170 0.98 1.70 -14.69
C GLY A 170 1.62 2.82 -13.89
N SER A 171 2.76 3.36 -14.36
CA SER A 171 3.51 4.40 -13.64
C SER A 171 2.71 5.70 -13.48
N ASP A 172 2.46 6.08 -12.24
CA ASP A 172 1.65 7.24 -11.85
C ASP A 172 2.45 8.29 -11.08
N ALA A 173 1.92 9.50 -11.02
CA ALA A 173 2.41 10.57 -10.15
C ALA A 173 1.24 11.05 -9.27
N LEU A 174 1.30 10.71 -7.99
CA LEU A 174 0.26 11.01 -7.01
C LEU A 174 0.75 12.09 -6.04
N VAL A 175 -0.07 13.10 -5.80
CA VAL A 175 0.26 14.20 -4.88
C VAL A 175 -0.92 14.41 -3.93
N GLY A 176 -0.63 14.35 -2.63
CA GLY A 176 -1.56 14.65 -1.56
C GLY A 176 -1.86 16.14 -1.42
N THR A 177 -2.48 16.46 -0.34
CA THR A 177 -2.84 17.83 0.06
C THR A 177 -2.05 18.23 1.30
N SER A 178 -2.38 19.38 1.91
CA SER A 178 -1.80 19.75 3.21
C SER A 178 -2.50 19.11 4.44
N GLY A 179 -3.37 18.15 4.23
CA GLY A 179 -4.08 17.38 5.26
C GLY A 179 -3.67 15.92 5.23
N SER A 180 -4.20 15.11 6.14
CA SER A 180 -3.92 13.66 6.14
C SER A 180 -4.57 12.97 4.95
N ASP A 181 -3.76 12.35 4.10
CA ASP A 181 -4.17 11.70 2.87
C ASP A 181 -3.92 10.18 2.88
N ASP A 182 -4.59 9.44 2.00
CA ASP A 182 -4.35 8.02 1.72
C ASP A 182 -3.98 7.88 0.23
N LEU A 183 -2.68 7.68 -0.06
CA LEU A 183 -2.13 7.56 -1.41
C LEU A 183 -1.83 6.10 -1.73
N ARG A 184 -2.29 5.60 -2.86
CA ARG A 184 -2.09 4.22 -3.29
C ARG A 184 -1.64 4.16 -4.75
N GLY A 185 -0.37 3.81 -4.98
CA GLY A 185 0.21 3.67 -6.33
C GLY A 185 -0.33 2.47 -7.09
N ARG A 186 -0.51 1.34 -6.40
CA ARG A 186 -0.91 0.03 -6.91
C ARG A 186 0.19 -0.69 -7.67
N GLY A 187 0.34 -0.47 -8.94
CA GLY A 187 1.34 -1.16 -9.75
C GLY A 187 1.94 -0.28 -10.84
N GLY A 188 3.14 -0.62 -11.25
CA GLY A 188 3.98 0.23 -12.09
C GLY A 188 5.05 0.90 -11.24
N ASN A 189 5.84 1.78 -11.83
CA ASN A 189 6.86 2.53 -11.09
C ASN A 189 6.32 3.92 -10.78
N ASP A 190 5.84 4.10 -9.58
CA ASP A 190 5.07 5.26 -9.17
C ASP A 190 5.92 6.34 -8.47
N THR A 191 5.41 7.55 -8.44
CA THR A 191 5.94 8.64 -7.61
C THR A 191 4.82 9.21 -6.75
N LEU A 192 4.93 9.07 -5.42
CA LEU A 192 3.92 9.50 -4.46
C LEU A 192 4.48 10.59 -3.56
N SER A 193 3.67 11.58 -3.22
CA SER A 193 4.04 12.69 -2.33
C SER A 193 2.87 13.02 -1.41
N GLY A 194 3.04 12.85 -0.08
CA GLY A 194 2.01 13.16 0.91
C GLY A 194 1.73 14.65 1.07
N ASP A 195 2.77 15.47 0.97
CA ASP A 195 2.81 16.90 1.32
C ASP A 195 2.81 17.07 2.86
N ASN A 196 1.99 17.94 3.43
CA ASN A 196 1.91 18.06 4.89
C ASN A 196 0.73 17.24 5.41
N GLY A 197 0.87 16.65 6.57
CA GLY A 197 -0.22 15.89 7.15
C GLY A 197 0.31 14.61 7.80
N ALA A 198 -0.58 13.79 8.31
CA ALA A 198 -0.20 12.45 8.75
C ALA A 198 -0.75 11.45 7.75
N ASP A 199 0.09 11.09 6.78
CA ASP A 199 -0.33 10.43 5.56
C ASP A 199 -0.20 8.89 5.62
N LEU A 200 -1.02 8.22 4.84
CA LEU A 200 -0.91 6.80 4.55
C LEU A 200 -0.47 6.64 3.09
N ILE A 201 0.70 6.05 2.86
CA ILE A 201 1.27 5.92 1.52
C ILE A 201 1.56 4.43 1.26
N PHE A 202 0.88 3.87 0.27
CA PHE A 202 1.08 2.52 -0.22
C PHE A 202 1.58 2.61 -1.66
N ALA A 203 2.87 2.37 -1.89
CA ALA A 203 3.43 2.50 -3.22
C ALA A 203 2.99 1.34 -4.13
N GLY A 204 3.15 0.09 -3.67
CA GLY A 204 2.49 -1.04 -4.31
C GLY A 204 3.43 -2.05 -4.97
N SER A 205 3.29 -2.30 -6.26
CA SER A 205 4.21 -3.19 -6.97
C SER A 205 4.94 -2.45 -8.08
N GLY A 206 6.25 -2.63 -8.14
CA GLY A 206 7.14 -1.91 -9.05
C GLY A 206 8.27 -1.26 -8.28
N ASN A 207 9.08 -0.44 -8.93
CA ASN A 207 10.14 0.30 -8.28
C ASN A 207 9.67 1.73 -8.04
N ASP A 208 9.20 1.98 -6.84
CA ASP A 208 8.46 3.19 -6.51
C ASP A 208 9.34 4.25 -5.82
N ARG A 209 8.85 5.47 -5.84
CA ARG A 209 9.44 6.57 -5.08
C ARG A 209 8.35 7.30 -4.30
N ALA A 210 8.49 7.34 -2.97
CA ALA A 210 7.51 8.00 -2.13
C ALA A 210 8.15 8.99 -1.14
N TYR A 211 7.43 10.06 -0.87
CA TYR A 211 7.80 11.15 0.02
C TYR A 211 6.65 11.41 1.00
N GLY A 212 6.91 11.29 2.31
CA GLY A 212 5.96 11.70 3.36
C GLY A 212 5.88 13.23 3.44
N GLN A 213 7.02 13.87 3.45
CA GLN A 213 7.27 15.29 3.63
C GLN A 213 7.03 15.77 5.06
N GLY A 214 5.86 16.25 5.44
CA GLY A 214 5.68 16.83 6.76
C GLY A 214 4.52 16.28 7.55
N GLY A 215 4.82 15.68 8.70
CA GLY A 215 3.83 15.06 9.56
C GLY A 215 4.31 13.70 10.05
N ASN A 216 3.45 12.91 10.64
CA ASN A 216 3.82 11.58 11.12
C ASN A 216 3.22 10.52 10.18
N ASP A 217 4.02 10.11 9.21
CA ASP A 217 3.55 9.34 8.08
C ASP A 217 3.66 7.83 8.27
N ARG A 218 2.89 7.09 7.51
CA ARG A 218 2.99 5.64 7.40
C ARG A 218 3.15 5.26 5.94
N MET A 219 4.27 4.60 5.63
CA MET A 219 4.67 4.31 4.26
C MET A 219 4.98 2.84 4.07
N TRP A 220 4.51 2.28 2.97
CA TRP A 220 4.80 0.92 2.52
C TRP A 220 5.28 0.97 1.07
N GLY A 221 6.46 0.42 0.81
CA GLY A 221 7.00 0.26 -0.55
C GLY A 221 6.24 -0.81 -1.32
N GLY A 222 6.25 -2.01 -0.79
CA GLY A 222 5.54 -3.15 -1.38
C GLY A 222 6.47 -4.15 -2.05
N THR A 223 6.31 -4.40 -3.33
CA THR A 223 7.21 -5.30 -4.05
C THR A 223 8.01 -4.55 -5.11
N GLY A 224 9.31 -4.80 -5.16
CA GLY A 224 10.26 -4.13 -6.07
C GLY A 224 11.30 -3.34 -5.29
N ASN A 225 12.17 -2.63 -5.98
CA ASN A 225 13.25 -1.89 -5.32
C ASN A 225 12.81 -0.43 -5.13
N ASP A 226 12.33 -0.11 -3.94
CA ASP A 226 11.67 1.14 -3.63
C ASP A 226 12.62 2.20 -3.05
N THR A 227 12.18 3.45 -3.08
CA THR A 227 12.89 4.58 -2.50
C THR A 227 11.90 5.44 -1.71
N LEU A 228 11.98 5.38 -0.37
CA LEU A 228 11.03 6.04 0.52
C LEU A 228 11.72 7.08 1.40
N PHE A 229 11.09 8.24 1.54
CA PHE A 229 11.53 9.35 2.38
C PHE A 229 10.42 9.76 3.33
N GLY A 230 10.63 9.66 4.66
CA GLY A 230 9.70 10.17 5.67
C GLY A 230 9.73 11.70 5.74
N ASP A 231 10.93 12.25 5.64
CA ASP A 231 11.26 13.68 5.71
C ASP A 231 11.08 14.28 7.12
N ALA A 232 9.98 14.87 7.50
CA ALA A 232 9.83 15.56 8.77
C ALA A 232 8.65 15.07 9.60
N GLY A 233 8.92 14.45 10.74
CA GLY A 233 7.92 13.89 11.64
C GLY A 233 8.40 12.59 12.26
N ALA A 234 7.54 11.94 13.00
CA ALA A 234 7.85 10.62 13.56
C ALA A 234 7.19 9.55 12.68
N ASP A 235 7.97 9.03 11.73
CA ASP A 235 7.46 8.25 10.62
C ASP A 235 7.55 6.73 10.85
N ARG A 236 6.73 6.00 10.12
CA ARG A 236 6.80 4.54 10.05
C ARG A 236 6.93 4.10 8.60
N ILE A 237 8.09 3.52 8.27
CA ILE A 237 8.44 3.18 6.91
C ILE A 237 8.71 1.67 6.82
N LYS A 238 8.14 1.02 5.82
CA LYS A 238 8.41 -0.38 5.49
C LYS A 238 8.77 -0.49 4.01
N GLY A 239 9.92 -1.09 3.70
CA GLY A 239 10.30 -1.43 2.32
C GLY A 239 9.49 -2.60 1.79
N GLU A 240 9.33 -3.63 2.60
CA GLU A 240 8.68 -4.92 2.36
C GLU A 240 9.55 -5.85 1.52
N ALA A 241 9.44 -5.95 0.19
CA ALA A 241 10.17 -6.93 -0.60
C ALA A 241 10.94 -6.32 -1.78
N GLY A 242 12.25 -6.45 -1.79
CA GLY A 242 13.17 -5.90 -2.79
C GLY A 242 14.39 -5.27 -2.13
N ASP A 243 15.33 -4.79 -2.92
CA ASP A 243 16.49 -4.05 -2.40
C ASP A 243 16.11 -2.57 -2.28
N ASP A 244 15.69 -2.15 -1.07
CA ASP A 244 15.07 -0.85 -0.83
C ASP A 244 16.04 0.22 -0.34
N ARG A 245 15.65 1.48 -0.47
CA ARG A 245 16.33 2.65 0.08
C ARG A 245 15.35 3.45 0.91
N LEU A 246 15.63 3.53 2.21
CA LEU A 246 14.70 4.10 3.19
C LEU A 246 15.39 5.18 4.02
N TRP A 247 14.76 6.35 4.11
CA TRP A 247 15.20 7.48 4.92
C TRP A 247 14.09 7.92 5.86
N GLY A 248 14.36 7.95 7.19
CA GLY A 248 13.45 8.51 8.17
C GLY A 248 13.34 10.02 8.03
N GLY A 249 14.43 10.70 8.26
CA GLY A 249 14.51 12.16 8.11
C GLY A 249 14.70 12.88 9.44
N ASN A 250 13.80 13.78 9.80
CA ASN A 250 13.81 14.43 11.11
C ASN A 250 12.69 13.87 11.97
N GLY A 251 13.01 13.36 13.12
CA GLY A 251 12.04 12.87 14.12
C GLY A 251 12.43 11.51 14.68
N ASP A 252 11.60 10.96 15.56
CA ASP A 252 11.85 9.64 16.14
C ASP A 252 11.18 8.58 15.21
N ASP A 253 11.94 7.98 14.30
CA ASP A 253 11.42 7.16 13.23
C ASP A 253 11.47 5.65 13.48
N GLY A 254 10.55 4.91 12.87
CA GLY A 254 10.53 3.45 12.87
C GLY A 254 10.61 2.88 11.46
N ILE A 255 11.74 2.27 11.09
CA ILE A 255 12.01 1.81 9.73
C ILE A 255 12.27 0.30 9.74
N LEU A 256 11.61 -0.42 8.83
CA LEU A 256 11.80 -1.84 8.55
C LEU A 256 12.13 -2.01 7.07
N GLY A 257 13.31 -2.56 6.75
CA GLY A 257 13.70 -2.91 5.37
C GLY A 257 12.78 -3.99 4.82
N GLY A 258 12.90 -5.18 5.33
CA GLY A 258 12.04 -6.30 4.95
C GLY A 258 12.81 -7.47 4.36
N ALA A 259 12.57 -7.79 3.11
CA ALA A 259 13.27 -8.87 2.42
C ALA A 259 14.06 -8.31 1.22
N GLY A 260 15.37 -8.49 1.22
CA GLY A 260 16.30 -7.96 0.22
C GLY A 260 17.51 -7.34 0.88
N ASN A 261 18.38 -6.68 0.10
CA ASN A 261 19.53 -6.01 0.67
C ASN A 261 19.26 -4.52 0.77
N ASP A 262 18.81 -4.08 1.93
CA ASP A 262 18.27 -2.76 2.15
C ASP A 262 19.32 -1.73 2.58
N ALA A 263 19.11 -0.48 2.23
CA ALA A 263 19.88 0.66 2.70
C ALA A 263 18.97 1.59 3.51
N ILE A 264 19.20 1.63 4.82
CA ILE A 264 18.36 2.34 5.78
C ILE A 264 19.16 3.44 6.47
N SER A 265 18.61 4.65 6.51
CA SER A 265 19.13 5.82 7.23
C SER A 265 18.04 6.36 8.15
N GLY A 266 18.32 6.49 9.44
CA GLY A 266 17.40 7.05 10.43
C GLY A 266 17.22 8.56 10.23
N GLY A 267 18.33 9.28 10.25
CA GLY A 267 18.36 10.72 10.10
C GLY A 267 18.62 11.44 11.40
N ALA A 268 17.75 12.33 11.81
CA ALA A 268 17.91 13.07 13.07
C ALA A 268 16.78 12.74 14.04
N GLY A 269 17.14 12.18 15.19
CA GLY A 269 16.16 11.82 16.21
C GLY A 269 16.56 10.59 17.00
N ARG A 270 15.58 9.87 17.49
CA ARG A 270 15.83 8.58 18.12
C ARG A 270 15.10 7.50 17.35
N ASP A 271 15.89 6.85 16.50
CA ASP A 271 15.34 5.98 15.48
C ASP A 271 15.40 4.50 15.88
N ARG A 272 14.49 3.74 15.32
CA ARG A 272 14.49 2.29 15.37
C ARG A 272 14.58 1.74 13.96
N LEU A 273 15.73 1.16 13.61
CA LEU A 273 16.00 0.56 12.31
C LEU A 273 16.05 -0.96 12.43
N VAL A 274 15.36 -1.64 11.52
CA VAL A 274 15.39 -3.10 11.40
C VAL A 274 15.67 -3.43 9.93
N GLY A 275 16.74 -4.18 9.64
CA GLY A 275 17.11 -4.62 8.30
C GLY A 275 16.10 -5.63 7.76
N GLY A 276 16.11 -6.81 8.34
CA GLY A 276 15.22 -7.91 7.96
C GLY A 276 15.97 -9.12 7.43
N THR A 277 15.61 -9.59 6.24
CA THR A 277 16.36 -10.67 5.61
C THR A 277 17.18 -10.16 4.43
N GLY A 278 18.48 -10.47 4.40
CA GLY A 278 19.42 -10.02 3.37
C GLY A 278 20.65 -9.39 3.98
N ASN A 279 21.47 -8.73 3.17
CA ASN A 279 22.67 -8.06 3.69
C ASN A 279 22.41 -6.56 3.70
N ASP A 280 22.01 -6.06 4.85
CA ASP A 280 21.50 -4.71 5.01
C ASP A 280 22.57 -3.71 5.44
N ARG A 281 22.35 -2.44 5.14
CA ARG A 281 23.13 -1.32 5.65
C ARG A 281 22.24 -0.43 6.52
N LEU A 282 22.55 -0.36 7.79
CA LEU A 282 21.83 0.43 8.78
C LEU A 282 22.70 1.59 9.25
N ASP A 283 22.22 2.81 9.11
CA ASP A 283 22.84 4.06 9.52
C ASP A 283 21.86 4.82 10.40
N GLY A 284 22.15 4.96 11.70
CA GLY A 284 21.30 5.77 12.61
C GLY A 284 21.39 7.25 12.30
N ASP A 285 22.50 7.70 11.70
CA ASP A 285 22.84 9.09 11.47
C ASP A 285 22.99 9.88 12.79
N ALA A 286 22.09 10.75 13.14
CA ALA A 286 22.25 11.66 14.29
C ALA A 286 21.19 11.41 15.36
N GLY A 287 21.60 10.82 16.48
CA GLY A 287 20.64 10.55 17.55
C GLY A 287 21.10 9.53 18.56
N ASN A 288 20.12 8.87 19.16
CA ASN A 288 20.40 7.74 20.04
C ASN A 288 19.57 6.56 19.55
N ASP A 289 20.14 5.81 18.65
CA ASP A 289 19.41 4.94 17.76
C ASP A 289 19.48 3.46 18.19
N ARG A 290 18.51 2.70 17.73
CA ARG A 290 18.49 1.26 17.93
C ARG A 290 18.48 0.55 16.58
N LEU A 291 19.52 -0.21 16.32
CA LEU A 291 19.79 -0.93 15.08
C LEU A 291 19.66 -2.44 15.31
N THR A 292 18.97 -3.13 14.42
CA THR A 292 18.79 -4.59 14.42
C THR A 292 18.94 -5.07 12.99
N GLY A 293 19.89 -5.95 12.70
CA GLY A 293 20.15 -6.49 11.35
C GLY A 293 19.16 -7.57 10.98
N GLU A 294 18.86 -8.47 11.91
CA GLU A 294 18.14 -9.74 11.77
C GLU A 294 18.94 -10.77 10.97
N ALA A 295 18.52 -11.15 9.75
CA ALA A 295 19.12 -12.31 9.08
C ALA A 295 19.93 -11.92 7.84
N GLY A 296 21.25 -12.10 7.91
CA GLY A 296 22.16 -11.78 6.80
C GLY A 296 23.51 -11.28 7.29
N GLY A 297 24.33 -10.78 6.36
CA GLY A 297 25.61 -10.18 6.70
C GLY A 297 25.54 -8.67 6.69
N ASP A 298 25.12 -8.09 7.80
CA ASP A 298 24.70 -6.70 7.88
C ASP A 298 25.86 -5.71 8.14
N THR A 299 25.64 -4.48 7.78
CA THR A 299 26.60 -3.39 8.01
C THR A 299 25.95 -2.32 8.89
N PHE A 300 26.45 -2.20 10.12
CA PHE A 300 26.06 -1.16 11.04
C PHE A 300 27.03 0.01 10.96
N VAL A 301 26.53 1.20 10.73
CA VAL A 301 27.34 2.42 10.58
C VAL A 301 27.49 3.07 11.93
N PHE A 302 28.74 3.36 12.31
CA PHE A 302 29.01 4.18 13.49
C PHE A 302 28.70 5.63 13.18
N ALA A 303 27.76 6.19 13.91
CA ALA A 303 27.19 7.51 13.65
C ALA A 303 27.29 8.42 14.89
N THR A 304 26.62 9.58 14.87
CA THR A 304 26.69 10.54 15.96
C THR A 304 25.61 10.27 17.01
N GLY A 305 26.03 10.22 18.29
CA GLY A 305 25.14 10.00 19.40
C GLY A 305 25.46 8.76 20.22
N TRP A 306 24.42 8.16 20.77
CA TRP A 306 24.53 6.91 21.54
C TRP A 306 23.68 5.82 20.88
N ASP A 307 24.32 4.97 20.11
CA ASP A 307 23.63 3.95 19.32
C ASP A 307 23.74 2.55 19.93
N VAL A 308 22.73 1.74 19.71
CA VAL A 308 22.67 0.37 20.24
C VAL A 308 22.40 -0.59 19.10
N VAL A 309 23.38 -1.46 18.78
CA VAL A 309 23.22 -2.61 17.90
C VAL A 309 22.83 -3.82 18.74
N THR A 310 21.73 -4.47 18.37
CA THR A 310 21.07 -5.43 19.27
C THR A 310 21.37 -6.88 19.00
N ASP A 311 21.87 -7.21 17.83
CA ASP A 311 22.03 -8.59 17.36
C ASP A 311 23.34 -8.84 16.56
N PHE A 312 24.32 -7.96 16.65
CA PHE A 312 25.61 -8.15 16.01
C PHE A 312 26.23 -9.50 16.37
N ASP A 313 26.48 -10.36 15.39
CA ASP A 313 27.17 -11.64 15.57
C ASP A 313 28.52 -11.64 14.81
N PRO A 314 29.67 -11.54 15.52
CA PRO A 314 30.98 -11.53 14.88
C PRO A 314 31.33 -12.84 14.14
N ASN A 315 30.56 -13.91 14.33
CA ASN A 315 30.69 -15.16 13.60
C ASN A 315 29.79 -15.24 12.36
N GLN A 316 28.88 -14.33 12.21
CA GLN A 316 28.02 -14.24 11.02
C GLN A 316 28.84 -13.73 9.83
N SER A 317 28.82 -14.48 8.74
CA SER A 317 29.58 -14.11 7.53
C SER A 317 29.00 -12.83 6.90
N GLY A 318 29.83 -11.79 6.78
CA GLY A 318 29.42 -10.50 6.19
C GLY A 318 29.02 -9.42 7.18
N GLU A 319 28.76 -9.81 8.42
CA GLU A 319 28.45 -8.87 9.51
C GLU A 319 29.62 -7.95 9.83
N ARG A 320 29.39 -6.63 9.94
CA ARG A 320 30.47 -5.66 10.15
C ARG A 320 30.00 -4.32 10.71
N ILE A 321 30.91 -3.64 11.38
CA ILE A 321 30.75 -2.24 11.78
C ILE A 321 31.54 -1.35 10.80
N ASP A 322 30.89 -0.35 10.25
CA ASP A 322 31.50 0.67 9.40
C ASP A 322 31.90 1.88 10.24
N LEU A 323 33.18 2.00 10.53
CA LEU A 323 33.75 3.07 11.36
C LEU A 323 34.19 4.31 10.56
N ARG A 324 33.90 4.40 9.26
CA ARG A 324 34.36 5.52 8.42
C ARG A 324 33.82 6.88 8.86
N GLY A 325 32.70 6.92 9.59
CA GLY A 325 32.15 8.12 10.21
C GLY A 325 32.72 8.47 11.58
N ALA A 326 33.54 7.59 12.18
CA ALA A 326 33.98 7.68 13.57
C ALA A 326 35.10 8.75 13.84
N GLY A 327 35.26 9.73 12.98
CA GLY A 327 36.16 10.89 13.12
C GLY A 327 37.58 10.59 13.61
N PRO A 328 37.83 10.52 14.92
CA PRO A 328 39.15 10.24 15.51
C PRO A 328 39.67 8.81 15.29
N ILE A 329 38.80 7.84 15.03
CA ILE A 329 39.24 6.45 14.80
C ILE A 329 39.67 6.31 13.35
N THR A 330 40.96 6.17 13.12
CA THR A 330 41.54 6.17 11.75
C THR A 330 41.76 4.80 11.15
N ASP A 331 41.93 3.78 11.99
CA ASP A 331 42.13 2.38 11.58
C ASP A 331 41.85 1.42 12.76
N PHE A 332 41.93 0.11 12.49
CA PHE A 332 41.71 -0.91 13.51
C PHE A 332 42.79 -0.89 14.62
N GLY A 333 44.02 -0.51 14.32
CA GLY A 333 45.07 -0.33 15.32
C GLY A 333 44.76 0.78 16.29
N ASP A 334 44.24 1.88 15.81
CA ASP A 334 43.82 3.02 16.62
C ASP A 334 42.59 2.64 17.48
N LEU A 335 41.58 1.97 16.92
CA LEU A 335 40.44 1.43 17.65
C LEU A 335 40.91 0.60 18.87
N MET A 336 41.84 -0.32 18.70
CA MET A 336 42.28 -1.22 19.74
C MET A 336 43.25 -0.57 20.74
N SER A 337 44.21 0.24 20.27
CA SER A 337 45.25 0.85 21.11
C SER A 337 44.90 2.23 21.68
N GLY A 338 44.00 2.96 21.02
CA GLY A 338 43.54 4.29 21.42
C GLY A 338 42.54 4.28 22.58
N GLY A 339 42.11 3.11 23.02
CA GLY A 339 41.10 3.01 24.10
C GLY A 339 39.68 3.29 23.64
N HIS A 340 39.45 3.21 22.33
CA HIS A 340 38.18 3.46 21.69
C HIS A 340 37.19 2.30 21.78
N ILE A 341 37.66 1.11 22.23
CA ILE A 341 36.82 -0.08 22.42
C ILE A 341 37.04 -0.68 23.81
N ARG A 342 35.97 -1.08 24.46
CA ARG A 342 36.02 -1.70 25.80
C ARG A 342 34.87 -2.66 26.04
N GLN A 343 35.10 -3.63 26.93
CA GLN A 343 34.04 -4.48 27.47
C GLN A 343 33.28 -3.73 28.59
N SER A 344 31.95 -3.82 28.57
CA SER A 344 31.08 -3.27 29.58
C SER A 344 29.99 -4.29 29.93
N GLY A 345 30.22 -5.10 30.95
CA GLY A 345 29.36 -6.23 31.27
C GLY A 345 29.43 -7.28 30.18
N THR A 346 28.29 -7.59 29.57
CA THR A 346 28.18 -8.50 28.41
C THR A 346 28.25 -7.79 27.05
N ASN A 347 28.45 -6.49 27.05
CA ASN A 347 28.41 -5.67 25.83
C ASN A 347 29.79 -5.14 25.46
N THR A 348 30.07 -5.04 24.19
CA THR A 348 31.20 -4.27 23.69
C THR A 348 30.77 -2.84 23.36
N VAL A 349 31.58 -1.86 23.77
CA VAL A 349 31.32 -0.44 23.58
C VAL A 349 32.43 0.17 22.74
N ILE A 350 32.07 0.87 21.69
CA ILE A 350 32.96 1.64 20.81
C ILE A 350 32.68 3.13 21.04
N GLU A 351 33.72 3.93 21.28
CA GLU A 351 33.62 5.37 21.55
C GLU A 351 34.65 6.14 20.72
N ASP A 352 34.26 7.22 20.07
CA ASP A 352 35.16 8.04 19.25
C ASP A 352 35.97 9.07 20.05
N GLY A 353 35.72 9.19 21.33
CA GLY A 353 36.42 10.14 22.22
C GLY A 353 35.93 11.59 22.13
N ILE A 354 34.98 11.90 21.26
CA ILE A 354 34.35 13.22 21.13
C ILE A 354 32.86 13.22 21.50
N GLY A 355 32.35 12.06 21.92
CA GLY A 355 31.02 11.93 22.51
C GLY A 355 30.08 10.95 21.82
N ASN A 356 30.51 10.36 20.72
CA ASN A 356 29.70 9.35 20.04
C ASN A 356 30.05 7.94 20.52
N THR A 357 29.03 7.11 20.65
CA THR A 357 29.13 5.77 21.25
C THR A 357 28.27 4.78 20.48
N MET A 358 28.81 3.60 20.19
CA MET A 358 28.04 2.46 19.71
C MET A 358 28.17 1.30 20.71
N VAL A 359 27.05 0.73 21.09
CA VAL A 359 26.97 -0.41 22.02
C VAL A 359 26.54 -1.65 21.24
N LEU A 360 27.40 -2.68 21.22
CA LEU A 360 27.11 -3.99 20.68
C LEU A 360 26.58 -4.88 21.81
N VAL A 361 25.30 -5.19 21.80
CA VAL A 361 24.63 -5.91 22.89
C VAL A 361 24.98 -7.39 22.87
N GLY A 362 25.47 -7.92 23.99
CA GLY A 362 25.78 -9.35 24.13
C GLY A 362 27.05 -9.80 23.45
N VAL A 363 27.84 -8.88 22.89
CA VAL A 363 29.07 -9.18 22.18
C VAL A 363 30.27 -9.16 23.13
N ASP A 364 31.04 -10.26 23.16
CA ASP A 364 32.30 -10.32 23.88
C ASP A 364 33.42 -9.69 23.03
N LEU A 365 34.17 -8.76 23.63
CA LEU A 365 35.27 -8.08 22.95
C LEU A 365 36.34 -9.06 22.40
N ASP A 366 36.56 -10.17 23.10
CA ASP A 366 37.50 -11.20 22.64
C ASP A 366 37.02 -11.98 21.39
N ALA A 367 35.73 -11.80 21.01
CA ALA A 367 35.14 -12.42 19.82
C ALA A 367 35.25 -11.55 18.56
N LEU A 368 35.57 -10.25 18.72
CA LEU A 368 35.77 -9.31 17.61
C LEU A 368 37.20 -9.45 17.08
#